data_648330395fc5fef46e94a93b90616494
#
_entry.id   648330395fc5fef46e94a93b90616494
#
_cell.length_a   1.000
_cell.length_b   1.000
_cell.length_c   1.000
_cell.angle_alpha   90.00
_cell.angle_beta   90.00
_cell.angle_gamma   90.00
#
_symmetry.space_group_name_H-M   'P 1'
#
loop_
_entity.id
_entity.type
_entity.pdbx_description
1 polymer ?
#
loop_
_entity_poly.entity_id
_entity_poly.type
_entity_poly.pdbx_seq_one_letter_code
_entity_poly.pdbx_strand_id
1 'polypeptide(L)'
;MLNQETAKKWLELFIEQLLENKAYLSELDTAIGDGDHGNNLARGANALAEVLQTKEFETLTDLLKTTGMTLVSKVGGASGPLLGSAFISMAKASQDSDDLATVLEAGLEGIQKRGKAAAGEKTMVDEWIPVVDAVKANKLTVALIDETLEKTKNMKATKGRASYLGDRSIGHIDPGAMSSNYLFKTMIEAGVYDE
;
A
#
# COMPACT_ATOMS: atom_id res chain seq x y z
N MET A 1 13.58 10.34 7.12
CA MET A 1 12.62 11.26 7.82
C MET A 1 11.57 11.71 6.83
N LEU A 2 10.30 11.62 7.20
CA LEU A 2 9.17 11.97 6.33
C LEU A 2 9.13 13.49 6.09
N ASN A 3 9.26 13.88 4.83
CA ASN A 3 9.05 15.24 4.34
C ASN A 3 8.60 15.17 2.87
N GLN A 4 8.34 16.31 2.23
CA GLN A 4 7.86 16.34 0.85
C GLN A 4 8.86 15.71 -0.14
N GLU A 5 10.15 15.96 0.00
CA GLU A 5 11.20 15.46 -0.90
C GLU A 5 11.34 13.94 -0.80
N THR A 6 11.51 13.41 0.43
CA THR A 6 11.62 11.97 0.67
C THR A 6 10.33 11.23 0.33
N ALA A 7 9.16 11.83 0.59
CA ALA A 7 7.88 11.25 0.20
C ALA A 7 7.70 11.20 -1.32
N LYS A 8 8.14 12.23 -2.06
CA LYS A 8 8.10 12.20 -3.53
C LYS A 8 8.98 11.09 -4.07
N LYS A 9 10.22 10.98 -3.58
CA LYS A 9 11.14 9.89 -3.95
C LYS A 9 10.54 8.52 -3.63
N TRP A 10 9.92 8.36 -2.46
CA TRP A 10 9.22 7.14 -2.07
C TRP A 10 8.15 6.74 -3.08
N LEU A 11 7.30 7.69 -3.48
CA LEU A 11 6.25 7.44 -4.46
C LEU A 11 6.81 7.11 -5.85
N GLU A 12 7.88 7.76 -6.28
CA GLU A 12 8.55 7.46 -7.55
C GLU A 12 9.10 6.02 -7.57
N LEU A 13 9.79 5.59 -6.51
CA LEU A 13 10.26 4.21 -6.37
C LEU A 13 9.10 3.20 -6.29
N PHE A 14 8.03 3.54 -5.58
CA PHE A 14 6.84 2.69 -5.52
C PHE A 14 6.18 2.51 -6.90
N ILE A 15 6.07 3.57 -7.67
CA ILE A 15 5.57 3.53 -9.06
C ILE A 15 6.43 2.57 -9.90
N GLU A 16 7.76 2.67 -9.83
CA GLU A 16 8.68 1.79 -10.54
C GLU A 16 8.42 0.33 -10.18
N GLN A 17 8.32 0.00 -8.89
CA GLN A 17 8.04 -1.35 -8.43
C GLN A 17 6.70 -1.89 -8.93
N LEU A 18 5.65 -1.07 -8.96
CA LEU A 18 4.35 -1.48 -9.48
C LEU A 18 4.38 -1.77 -10.99
N LEU A 19 5.12 -0.97 -11.75
CA LEU A 19 5.23 -1.14 -13.21
C LEU A 19 6.09 -2.35 -13.57
N GLU A 20 7.22 -2.54 -12.90
CA GLU A 20 8.12 -3.67 -13.12
C GLU A 20 7.48 -5.00 -12.74
N ASN A 21 6.71 -5.03 -11.67
CA ASN A 21 6.09 -6.25 -11.13
C ASN A 21 4.61 -6.44 -11.51
N LYS A 22 4.13 -5.69 -12.50
CA LYS A 22 2.74 -5.73 -12.96
C LYS A 22 2.26 -7.15 -13.28
N ALA A 23 3.05 -7.92 -14.02
CA ALA A 23 2.70 -9.28 -14.41
C ALA A 23 2.59 -10.20 -13.19
N TYR A 24 3.54 -10.11 -12.26
CA TYR A 24 3.55 -10.91 -11.03
C TYR A 24 2.36 -10.58 -10.11
N LEU A 25 2.03 -9.30 -9.95
CA LEU A 25 0.86 -8.88 -9.18
C LEU A 25 -0.46 -9.43 -9.76
N SER A 26 -0.58 -9.47 -11.10
CA SER A 26 -1.73 -10.07 -11.77
C SER A 26 -1.74 -11.59 -11.66
N GLU A 27 -0.58 -12.25 -11.67
CA GLU A 27 -0.46 -13.71 -11.44
C GLU A 27 -0.93 -14.09 -10.05
N LEU A 28 -0.50 -13.37 -9.01
CA LEU A 28 -0.97 -13.59 -7.63
C LEU A 28 -2.49 -13.45 -7.52
N ASP A 29 -3.05 -12.44 -8.17
CA ASP A 29 -4.49 -12.21 -8.17
C ASP A 29 -5.26 -13.25 -9.00
N THR A 30 -4.68 -13.79 -10.06
CA THR A 30 -5.29 -14.86 -10.85
C THR A 30 -5.55 -16.11 -10.01
N ALA A 31 -4.67 -16.40 -9.05
CA ALA A 31 -4.81 -17.56 -8.18
C ALA A 31 -5.99 -17.47 -7.21
N ILE A 32 -6.32 -16.27 -6.73
CA ILE A 32 -7.34 -16.06 -5.68
C ILE A 32 -8.31 -14.90 -5.95
N GLY A 33 -8.30 -14.33 -7.15
CA GLY A 33 -9.15 -13.20 -7.56
C GLY A 33 -9.57 -13.27 -9.03
N ASP A 34 -9.54 -12.14 -9.71
CA ASP A 34 -9.89 -12.03 -11.14
C ASP A 34 -8.71 -11.67 -12.05
N GLY A 35 -7.49 -11.62 -11.52
CA GLY A 35 -6.26 -11.44 -12.28
C GLY A 35 -6.00 -10.02 -12.77
N ASP A 36 -6.70 -9.02 -12.25
CA ASP A 36 -6.61 -7.64 -12.74
C ASP A 36 -5.77 -6.70 -11.86
N HIS A 37 -5.30 -7.15 -10.70
CA HIS A 37 -4.63 -6.33 -9.69
C HIS A 37 -3.42 -5.58 -10.24
N GLY A 38 -2.51 -6.27 -10.92
CA GLY A 38 -1.32 -5.64 -11.50
C GLY A 38 -1.66 -4.64 -12.61
N ASN A 39 -2.64 -4.95 -13.46
CA ASN A 39 -3.09 -4.04 -14.52
C ASN A 39 -3.74 -2.78 -13.94
N ASN A 40 -4.56 -2.93 -12.91
CA ASN A 40 -5.22 -1.82 -12.24
C ASN A 40 -4.21 -0.89 -11.55
N LEU A 41 -3.24 -1.47 -10.82
CA LEU A 41 -2.18 -0.70 -10.17
C LEU A 41 -1.26 -0.01 -11.18
N ALA A 42 -0.87 -0.69 -12.27
CA ALA A 42 -0.03 -0.08 -13.31
C ALA A 42 -0.71 1.13 -13.97
N ARG A 43 -2.03 1.08 -14.19
CA ARG A 43 -2.78 2.22 -14.70
C ARG A 43 -2.73 3.41 -13.73
N GLY A 44 -2.92 3.15 -12.44
CA GLY A 44 -2.79 4.17 -11.39
C GLY A 44 -1.37 4.71 -11.25
N ALA A 45 -0.37 3.83 -11.33
CA ALA A 45 1.04 4.19 -11.26
C ALA A 45 1.45 5.12 -12.42
N ASN A 46 1.04 4.83 -13.66
CA ASN A 46 1.30 5.71 -14.79
C ASN A 46 0.65 7.09 -14.62
N ALA A 47 -0.60 7.14 -14.16
CA ALA A 47 -1.27 8.40 -13.90
C ALA A 47 -0.60 9.21 -12.77
N LEU A 48 -0.15 8.53 -11.72
CA LEU A 48 0.57 9.18 -10.62
C LEU A 48 1.94 9.68 -11.08
N ALA A 49 2.67 8.91 -11.91
CA ALA A 49 3.94 9.34 -12.49
C ALA A 49 3.80 10.65 -13.28
N GLU A 50 2.76 10.75 -14.13
CA GLU A 50 2.46 11.97 -14.87
C GLU A 50 2.19 13.16 -13.93
N VAL A 51 1.42 12.94 -12.88
CA VAL A 51 1.12 13.99 -11.89
C VAL A 51 2.39 14.44 -11.16
N LEU A 52 3.26 13.50 -10.73
CA LEU A 52 4.51 13.83 -10.03
C LEU A 52 5.53 14.58 -10.92
N GLN A 53 5.46 14.37 -12.24
CA GLN A 53 6.32 15.06 -13.21
C GLN A 53 5.81 16.46 -13.59
N THR A 54 4.50 16.65 -13.62
CA THR A 54 3.88 17.87 -14.16
C THR A 54 3.42 18.85 -13.09
N LYS A 55 3.21 18.40 -11.85
CA LYS A 55 2.76 19.22 -10.74
C LYS A 55 3.89 19.48 -9.74
N GLU A 56 4.07 20.74 -9.38
CA GLU A 56 4.84 21.11 -8.19
C GLU A 56 3.95 21.02 -6.94
N PHE A 57 4.54 20.54 -5.85
CA PHE A 57 3.85 20.40 -4.57
C PHE A 57 4.49 21.35 -3.56
N GLU A 58 3.68 22.11 -2.86
CA GLU A 58 4.17 23.05 -1.86
C GLU A 58 4.38 22.38 -0.49
N THR A 59 3.58 21.34 -0.21
CA THR A 59 3.58 20.66 1.09
C THR A 59 3.51 19.14 0.95
N LEU A 60 3.95 18.42 1.98
CA LEU A 60 3.73 16.99 2.13
C LEU A 60 2.24 16.63 2.04
N THR A 61 1.39 17.42 2.68
CA THR A 61 -0.07 17.23 2.66
C THR A 61 -0.65 17.29 1.26
N ASP A 62 -0.23 18.26 0.43
CA ASP A 62 -0.71 18.38 -0.95
C ASP A 62 -0.24 17.18 -1.80
N LEU A 63 1.00 16.74 -1.62
CA LEU A 63 1.54 15.55 -2.28
C LEU A 63 0.74 14.29 -1.92
N LEU A 64 0.56 14.01 -0.64
CA LEU A 64 -0.16 12.82 -0.18
C LEU A 64 -1.64 12.85 -0.59
N LYS A 65 -2.29 14.02 -0.50
CA LYS A 65 -3.69 14.20 -0.93
C LYS A 65 -3.86 13.95 -2.42
N THR A 66 -2.98 14.54 -3.23
CA THR A 66 -3.01 14.37 -4.69
C THR A 66 -2.77 12.90 -5.07
N THR A 67 -1.82 12.23 -4.41
CA THR A 67 -1.58 10.80 -4.56
C THR A 67 -2.84 9.99 -4.28
N GLY A 68 -3.47 10.20 -3.13
CA GLY A 68 -4.69 9.48 -2.75
C GLY A 68 -5.83 9.68 -3.74
N MET A 69 -6.08 10.90 -4.18
CA MET A 69 -7.10 11.22 -5.18
C MET A 69 -6.82 10.56 -6.54
N THR A 70 -5.56 10.54 -6.97
CA THR A 70 -5.14 9.88 -8.21
C THR A 70 -5.38 8.38 -8.12
N LEU A 71 -5.00 7.74 -7.02
CA LEU A 71 -5.21 6.30 -6.82
C LEU A 71 -6.71 5.95 -6.80
N VAL A 72 -7.54 6.70 -6.10
CA VAL A 72 -9.01 6.49 -6.09
C VAL A 72 -9.58 6.56 -7.50
N SER A 73 -9.14 7.52 -8.31
CA SER A 73 -9.73 7.77 -9.63
C SER A 73 -9.18 6.90 -10.74
N LYS A 74 -7.95 6.38 -10.62
CA LYS A 74 -7.23 5.72 -11.71
C LYS A 74 -6.94 4.24 -11.48
N VAL A 75 -6.83 3.80 -10.23
CA VAL A 75 -6.70 2.37 -9.91
C VAL A 75 -8.08 1.74 -9.87
N GLY A 76 -8.28 0.68 -10.64
CA GLY A 76 -9.50 -0.10 -10.62
C GLY A 76 -9.59 -1.07 -9.45
N GLY A 77 -10.71 -1.79 -9.36
CA GLY A 77 -10.94 -2.79 -8.32
C GLY A 77 -11.02 -2.21 -6.91
N ALA A 78 -10.76 -3.03 -5.91
CA ALA A 78 -10.79 -2.63 -4.51
C ALA A 78 -9.54 -1.84 -4.07
N SER A 79 -8.39 -2.07 -4.73
CA SER A 79 -7.10 -1.51 -4.33
C SER A 79 -7.04 0.01 -4.47
N GLY A 80 -7.68 0.57 -5.50
CA GLY A 80 -7.75 2.02 -5.68
C GLY A 80 -8.40 2.75 -4.52
N PRO A 81 -9.66 2.42 -4.18
CA PRO A 81 -10.33 2.99 -3.02
C PRO A 81 -9.59 2.74 -1.69
N LEU A 82 -8.96 1.59 -1.50
CA LEU A 82 -8.25 1.25 -0.26
C LEU A 82 -6.95 2.04 -0.12
N LEU A 83 -6.03 1.94 -1.08
CA LEU A 83 -4.77 2.70 -1.05
C LEU A 83 -5.02 4.21 -1.14
N GLY A 84 -5.97 4.63 -1.96
CA GLY A 84 -6.35 6.03 -2.03
C GLY A 84 -6.87 6.58 -0.71
N SER A 85 -7.69 5.81 0.02
CA SER A 85 -8.15 6.18 1.38
C SER A 85 -7.00 6.25 2.37
N ALA A 86 -5.99 5.36 2.24
CA ALA A 86 -4.78 5.45 3.05
C ALA A 86 -4.08 6.79 2.85
N PHE A 87 -3.75 7.14 1.62
CA PHE A 87 -3.04 8.39 1.31
C PHE A 87 -3.85 9.65 1.64
N ILE A 88 -5.17 9.64 1.48
CA ILE A 88 -6.04 10.76 1.89
C ILE A 88 -6.03 10.92 3.41
N SER A 89 -6.07 9.81 4.17
CA SER A 89 -5.98 9.86 5.64
C SER A 89 -4.60 10.29 6.12
N MET A 90 -3.54 9.80 5.48
CA MET A 90 -2.16 10.24 5.71
C MET A 90 -2.00 11.75 5.45
N ALA A 91 -2.58 12.27 4.37
CA ALA A 91 -2.59 13.69 4.06
C ALA A 91 -3.27 14.52 5.14
N LYS A 92 -4.37 14.02 5.70
CA LYS A 92 -5.06 14.69 6.80
C LYS A 92 -4.20 14.72 8.07
N ALA A 93 -3.59 13.61 8.44
CA ALA A 93 -2.72 13.52 9.61
C ALA A 93 -1.47 14.39 9.46
N SER A 94 -0.93 14.51 8.24
CA SER A 94 0.26 15.33 7.95
C SER A 94 0.04 16.85 8.09
N GLN A 95 -1.19 17.30 8.28
CA GLN A 95 -1.48 18.70 8.60
C GLN A 95 -1.03 19.08 10.02
N ASP A 96 -1.08 18.11 10.92
CA ASP A 96 -0.85 18.32 12.35
C ASP A 96 0.45 17.63 12.85
N SER A 97 1.02 16.69 12.06
CA SER A 97 2.20 15.90 12.44
C SER A 97 3.01 15.46 11.23
N ASP A 98 4.32 15.55 11.34
CA ASP A 98 5.29 14.95 10.40
C ASP A 98 5.88 13.61 10.93
N ASP A 99 5.39 13.14 12.07
CA ASP A 99 5.76 11.85 12.63
C ASP A 99 5.27 10.71 11.74
N LEU A 100 6.22 9.91 11.23
CA LEU A 100 5.92 8.82 10.29
C LEU A 100 4.94 7.80 10.87
N ALA A 101 5.10 7.44 12.15
CA ALA A 101 4.23 6.45 12.78
C ALA A 101 2.78 6.94 12.83
N THR A 102 2.57 8.21 13.21
CA THR A 102 1.25 8.86 13.24
C THR A 102 0.63 8.91 11.85
N VAL A 103 1.41 9.28 10.85
CA VAL A 103 0.91 9.40 9.46
C VAL A 103 0.55 8.03 8.89
N LEU A 104 1.39 6.99 9.10
CA LEU A 104 1.09 5.64 8.63
C LEU A 104 -0.10 5.00 9.38
N GLU A 105 -0.24 5.25 10.67
CA GLU A 105 -1.40 4.79 11.44
C GLU A 105 -2.70 5.35 10.87
N ALA A 106 -2.74 6.64 10.57
CA ALA A 106 -3.90 7.25 9.91
C ALA A 106 -4.19 6.60 8.54
N GLY A 107 -3.15 6.21 7.80
CA GLY A 107 -3.28 5.45 6.55
C GLY A 107 -3.94 4.09 6.75
N LEU A 108 -3.48 3.33 7.74
CA LEU A 108 -4.07 2.04 8.14
C LEU A 108 -5.54 2.19 8.53
N GLU A 109 -5.86 3.18 9.37
CA GLU A 109 -7.25 3.48 9.74
C GLU A 109 -8.12 3.80 8.52
N GLY A 110 -7.58 4.54 7.55
CA GLY A 110 -8.26 4.84 6.29
C GLY A 110 -8.61 3.57 5.50
N ILE A 111 -7.67 2.63 5.39
CA ILE A 111 -7.90 1.32 4.76
C ILE A 111 -8.98 0.54 5.52
N GLN A 112 -8.85 0.42 6.83
CA GLN A 112 -9.78 -0.34 7.67
C GLN A 112 -11.19 0.26 7.66
N LYS A 113 -11.31 1.58 7.70
CA LYS A 113 -12.59 2.27 7.61
C LYS A 113 -13.27 2.03 6.26
N ARG A 114 -12.51 2.01 5.18
CA ARG A 114 -13.03 1.79 3.82
C ARG A 114 -13.38 0.34 3.55
N GLY A 115 -12.47 -0.58 3.87
CA GLY A 115 -12.56 -2.00 3.51
C GLY A 115 -13.21 -2.88 4.58
N LYS A 116 -13.34 -2.37 5.82
CA LYS A 116 -13.88 -3.13 6.97
C LYS A 116 -13.13 -4.43 7.24
N ALA A 117 -11.83 -4.49 6.90
CA ALA A 117 -10.99 -5.63 7.15
C ALA A 117 -10.26 -5.51 8.49
N ALA A 118 -10.06 -6.66 9.12
CA ALA A 118 -9.29 -6.83 10.34
C ALA A 118 -8.08 -7.75 10.09
N ALA A 119 -7.20 -7.87 11.09
CA ALA A 119 -6.08 -8.80 11.04
C ALA A 119 -6.56 -10.25 10.87
N GLY A 120 -5.82 -11.03 10.08
CA GLY A 120 -6.10 -12.45 9.83
C GLY A 120 -7.13 -12.73 8.73
N GLU A 121 -7.64 -11.71 8.07
CA GLU A 121 -8.64 -11.85 7.00
C GLU A 121 -8.04 -12.01 5.60
N LYS A 122 -6.71 -12.04 5.49
CA LYS A 122 -5.93 -12.17 4.25
C LYS A 122 -6.20 -11.01 3.29
N THR A 123 -5.77 -9.83 3.71
CA THR A 123 -5.85 -8.59 2.94
C THR A 123 -4.58 -7.76 3.10
N MET A 124 -4.49 -6.61 2.45
CA MET A 124 -3.38 -5.67 2.67
C MET A 124 -3.25 -5.22 4.14
N VAL A 125 -4.33 -5.28 4.92
CA VAL A 125 -4.30 -4.93 6.36
C VAL A 125 -3.34 -5.84 7.13
N ASP A 126 -3.18 -7.10 6.71
CA ASP A 126 -2.26 -8.05 7.33
C ASP A 126 -0.78 -7.71 7.09
N GLU A 127 -0.48 -6.87 6.11
CA GLU A 127 0.83 -6.28 5.90
C GLU A 127 0.96 -4.93 6.65
N TRP A 128 -0.07 -4.09 6.58
CA TRP A 128 -0.04 -2.75 7.18
C TRP A 128 0.06 -2.76 8.70
N ILE A 129 -0.72 -3.59 9.40
CA ILE A 129 -0.75 -3.61 10.88
C ILE A 129 0.65 -3.88 11.45
N PRO A 130 1.33 -5.00 11.14
CA PRO A 130 2.63 -5.29 11.73
C PRO A 130 3.72 -4.30 11.31
N VAL A 131 3.63 -3.74 10.10
CA VAL A 131 4.58 -2.70 9.65
C VAL A 131 4.38 -1.41 10.44
N VAL A 132 3.15 -0.93 10.61
CA VAL A 132 2.86 0.27 11.43
C VAL A 132 3.30 0.07 12.88
N ASP A 133 3.04 -1.10 13.46
CA ASP A 133 3.48 -1.41 14.82
C ASP A 133 5.02 -1.44 14.93
N ALA A 134 5.71 -1.95 13.92
CA ALA A 134 7.16 -1.97 13.88
C ALA A 134 7.76 -0.56 13.73
N VAL A 135 7.13 0.32 12.93
CA VAL A 135 7.53 1.74 12.82
C VAL A 135 7.36 2.44 14.16
N LYS A 136 6.22 2.27 14.84
CA LYS A 136 5.99 2.81 16.19
C LYS A 136 7.03 2.35 17.22
N ALA A 137 7.47 1.11 17.10
CA ALA A 137 8.49 0.52 17.97
C ALA A 137 9.92 0.85 17.55
N ASN A 138 10.12 1.55 16.43
CA ASN A 138 11.42 1.79 15.78
C ASN A 138 12.20 0.49 15.52
N LYS A 139 11.52 -0.51 14.95
CA LYS A 139 12.03 -1.87 14.70
C LYS A 139 11.68 -2.39 13.31
N LEU A 140 11.25 -1.51 12.41
CA LEU A 140 10.95 -1.94 11.04
C LEU A 140 12.24 -2.35 10.34
N THR A 141 12.19 -3.48 9.66
CA THR A 141 13.25 -3.99 8.78
C THR A 141 12.65 -4.55 7.51
N VAL A 142 13.45 -4.61 6.43
CA VAL A 142 13.05 -5.28 5.20
C VAL A 142 12.67 -6.73 5.46
N ALA A 143 13.41 -7.42 6.34
CA ALA A 143 13.13 -8.81 6.71
C ALA A 143 11.74 -8.96 7.38
N LEU A 144 11.35 -8.00 8.24
CA LEU A 144 10.03 -8.02 8.87
C LEU A 144 8.91 -7.80 7.82
N ILE A 145 9.10 -6.88 6.88
CA ILE A 145 8.15 -6.64 5.79
C ILE A 145 7.94 -7.92 4.97
N ASP A 146 9.02 -8.65 4.62
CA ASP A 146 8.92 -9.91 3.90
C ASP A 146 8.27 -11.04 4.71
N GLU A 147 8.57 -11.12 6.00
CA GLU A 147 7.98 -12.11 6.90
C GLU A 147 6.46 -11.92 7.04
N THR A 148 6.01 -10.68 7.14
CA THR A 148 4.56 -10.40 7.25
C THR A 148 3.82 -10.74 5.96
N LEU A 149 4.40 -10.46 4.81
CA LEU A 149 3.86 -10.88 3.52
C LEU A 149 3.71 -12.40 3.42
N GLU A 150 4.76 -13.15 3.77
CA GLU A 150 4.74 -14.63 3.73
C GLU A 150 3.66 -15.22 4.66
N LYS A 151 3.35 -14.59 5.77
CA LYS A 151 2.26 -15.03 6.68
C LYS A 151 0.90 -15.04 5.99
N THR A 152 0.65 -14.15 5.02
CA THR A 152 -0.62 -14.12 4.28
C THR A 152 -0.87 -15.41 3.49
N LYS A 153 0.18 -16.12 3.10
CA LYS A 153 0.12 -17.38 2.37
C LYS A 153 -0.68 -18.45 3.11
N ASN A 154 -0.49 -18.53 4.42
CA ASN A 154 -1.14 -19.53 5.26
C ASN A 154 -2.52 -19.11 5.78
N MET A 155 -2.94 -17.86 5.52
CA MET A 155 -4.25 -17.36 5.92
C MET A 155 -5.33 -17.85 4.97
N LYS A 156 -6.54 -18.08 5.52
CA LYS A 156 -7.77 -18.24 4.75
C LYS A 156 -8.40 -16.88 4.52
N ALA A 157 -8.71 -16.56 3.28
CA ALA A 157 -9.37 -15.30 2.97
C ALA A 157 -10.83 -15.30 3.45
N THR A 158 -11.19 -14.23 4.17
CA THR A 158 -12.57 -13.98 4.65
C THR A 158 -13.11 -12.63 4.16
N LYS A 159 -12.30 -11.89 3.40
CA LYS A 159 -12.66 -10.62 2.76
C LYS A 159 -12.30 -10.62 1.27
N GLY A 160 -12.93 -9.73 0.53
CA GLY A 160 -12.69 -9.54 -0.89
C GLY A 160 -13.08 -10.76 -1.74
N ARG A 161 -12.61 -10.78 -2.98
CA ARG A 161 -12.92 -11.88 -3.94
C ARG A 161 -12.34 -13.21 -3.52
N ALA A 162 -11.14 -13.22 -2.92
CA ALA A 162 -10.49 -14.43 -2.44
C ALA A 162 -11.36 -15.20 -1.43
N SER A 163 -12.24 -14.54 -0.68
CA SER A 163 -13.12 -15.17 0.28
C SER A 163 -14.09 -16.18 -0.34
N TYR A 164 -14.45 -16.00 -1.61
CA TYR A 164 -15.31 -16.95 -2.34
C TYR A 164 -14.67 -18.31 -2.59
N LEU A 165 -13.35 -18.40 -2.50
CA LEU A 165 -12.59 -19.64 -2.65
C LEU A 165 -12.55 -20.48 -1.37
N GLY A 166 -12.88 -19.91 -0.21
CA GLY A 166 -12.76 -20.60 1.07
C GLY A 166 -11.34 -21.13 1.32
N ASP A 167 -11.21 -22.43 1.62
CA ASP A 167 -9.91 -23.04 1.91
C ASP A 167 -8.95 -23.06 0.71
N ARG A 168 -9.45 -22.95 -0.51
CA ARG A 168 -8.61 -22.84 -1.72
C ARG A 168 -7.83 -21.53 -1.80
N SER A 169 -8.14 -20.55 -0.96
CA SER A 169 -7.35 -19.31 -0.84
C SER A 169 -6.05 -19.53 -0.06
N ILE A 170 -5.95 -20.62 0.71
CA ILE A 170 -4.75 -20.96 1.48
C ILE A 170 -3.64 -21.41 0.52
N GLY A 171 -2.39 -21.06 0.81
CA GLY A 171 -1.23 -21.41 0.00
C GLY A 171 -0.84 -20.34 -1.04
N HIS A 172 -1.59 -19.25 -1.11
CA HIS A 172 -1.34 -18.12 -2.02
C HIS A 172 -1.07 -16.83 -1.26
N ILE A 173 -0.12 -16.04 -1.72
CA ILE A 173 0.14 -14.70 -1.20
C ILE A 173 -1.01 -13.77 -1.58
N ASP A 174 -1.43 -12.91 -0.64
CA ASP A 174 -2.42 -11.88 -0.93
C ASP A 174 -1.84 -10.79 -1.86
N PRO A 175 -2.45 -10.51 -3.03
CA PRO A 175 -1.92 -9.52 -3.97
C PRO A 175 -1.92 -8.09 -3.39
N GLY A 176 -2.87 -7.75 -2.53
CA GLY A 176 -2.92 -6.45 -1.86
C GLY A 176 -1.81 -6.29 -0.80
N ALA A 177 -1.49 -7.37 -0.08
CA ALA A 177 -0.33 -7.42 0.81
C ALA A 177 0.98 -7.29 0.02
N MET A 178 1.10 -7.94 -1.16
CA MET A 178 2.29 -7.83 -2.00
C MET A 178 2.51 -6.41 -2.50
N SER A 179 1.48 -5.73 -2.99
CA SER A 179 1.61 -4.33 -3.40
C SER A 179 1.93 -3.39 -2.23
N SER A 180 1.46 -3.70 -1.02
CA SER A 180 1.82 -2.98 0.20
C SER A 180 3.27 -3.26 0.63
N ASN A 181 3.77 -4.48 0.42
CA ASN A 181 5.18 -4.84 0.64
C ASN A 181 6.10 -3.96 -0.21
N TYR A 182 5.80 -3.77 -1.48
CA TYR A 182 6.54 -2.83 -2.33
C TYR A 182 6.50 -1.40 -1.79
N LEU A 183 5.33 -0.93 -1.34
CA LEU A 183 5.19 0.40 -0.75
C LEU A 183 6.12 0.59 0.45
N PHE A 184 6.17 -0.37 1.36
CA PHE A 184 6.99 -0.25 2.57
C PHE A 184 8.49 -0.45 2.32
N LYS A 185 8.88 -1.32 1.41
CA LYS A 185 10.29 -1.47 1.02
C LYS A 185 10.83 -0.19 0.38
N THR A 186 10.08 0.40 -0.53
CA THR A 186 10.46 1.66 -1.17
C THR A 186 10.45 2.85 -0.20
N MET A 187 9.67 2.78 0.88
CA MET A 187 9.72 3.75 1.98
C MET A 187 11.07 3.78 2.68
N ILE A 188 11.63 2.60 2.95
CA ILE A 188 13.00 2.47 3.51
C ILE A 188 14.03 2.95 2.47
N GLU A 189 13.95 2.47 1.24
CA GLU A 189 14.88 2.83 0.16
C GLU A 189 14.91 4.35 -0.12
N ALA A 190 13.78 5.02 -0.01
CA ALA A 190 13.69 6.47 -0.17
C ALA A 190 14.28 7.28 1.00
N GLY A 191 14.61 6.62 2.12
CA GLY A 191 15.08 7.29 3.34
C GLY A 191 13.97 7.99 4.13
N VAL A 192 12.71 7.57 3.92
CA VAL A 192 11.58 8.01 4.76
C VAL A 192 11.67 7.37 6.14
N TYR A 193 12.11 6.13 6.19
CA TYR A 193 12.44 5.39 7.40
C TYR A 193 13.88 4.88 7.31
N ASP A 194 14.64 4.99 8.40
CA ASP A 194 16.00 4.47 8.52
C ASP A 194 15.95 3.14 9.30
N GLU A 195 16.40 2.05 8.65
CA GLU A 195 16.46 0.70 9.23
C GLU A 195 17.58 0.55 10.29
#